data_11c0777cd97e6a17e048d7ea492062b8
#
_entry.id   11c0777cd97e6a17e048d7ea492062b8
#
_cell.length_a   1.000
_cell.length_b   1.000
_cell.length_c   1.000
_cell.angle_alpha   90.00
_cell.angle_beta   90.00
_cell.angle_gamma   90.00
#
_symmetry.space_group_name_H-M   'P 1'
#
loop_
_entity.id
_entity.type
_entity.pdbx_description
1 polymer ?
#
loop_
_entity_poly.entity_id
_entity_poly.type
_entity_poly.pdbx_seq_one_letter_code
_entity_poly.pdbx_strand_id
1 'polypeptide(L)'
;GREGATAEGRSPAEVEQAAQDSIRAMMLIRTYRVRGHLAADLDPLGLHRRDIPADLSPEFHGFDGADLDRPIYLDGTLGFDKATVREIVEVLRRNYCGKVGLEYMHINDLEERRFLQDRMEGREAEIRFTPEGKKAILTKVIQAEQWEKFLARKYVGTKRFGPDGGEAMVPALEAVIKYGGVFGVEDIV
;
A
#
# COMPACT_ATOMS: atom_id res chain seq x y z
N GLY A 1 12.19 41.47 -10.28
CA GLY A 1 10.87 41.68 -10.81
C GLY A 1 10.22 40.31 -11.01
N ARG A 2 9.31 39.91 -10.11
CA ARG A 2 8.40 38.78 -10.39
C ARG A 2 7.22 39.39 -11.12
N GLU A 3 7.14 39.14 -12.42
CA GLU A 3 5.94 39.41 -13.18
C GLU A 3 4.81 38.51 -12.66
N GLY A 4 3.76 39.14 -12.16
CA GLY A 4 2.55 38.48 -11.75
C GLY A 4 1.85 37.88 -12.95
N ALA A 5 1.82 36.55 -13.05
CA ALA A 5 0.91 35.86 -13.92
C ALA A 5 -0.52 36.24 -13.49
N THR A 6 -1.20 36.99 -14.31
CA THR A 6 -2.62 37.32 -14.17
C THR A 6 -3.40 36.02 -14.12
N ALA A 7 -4.08 35.77 -13.00
CA ALA A 7 -5.11 34.74 -12.90
C ALA A 7 -6.22 35.08 -13.90
N GLU A 8 -6.21 34.45 -15.07
CA GLU A 8 -7.35 34.48 -15.98
C GLU A 8 -8.58 33.99 -15.20
N GLY A 9 -9.61 34.86 -15.17
CA GLY A 9 -10.69 34.84 -14.22
C GLY A 9 -11.53 33.57 -14.24
N ARG A 10 -11.31 32.72 -13.25
CA ARG A 10 -12.30 31.72 -12.86
C ARG A 10 -13.45 32.43 -12.17
N SER A 11 -14.66 32.02 -12.46
CA SER A 11 -15.83 32.49 -11.74
C SER A 11 -15.78 32.05 -10.26
N PRO A 12 -16.43 32.78 -9.33
CA PRO A 12 -16.49 32.35 -7.93
C PRO A 12 -17.02 30.91 -7.77
N ALA A 13 -17.97 30.49 -8.60
CA ALA A 13 -18.51 29.13 -8.57
C ALA A 13 -17.47 28.08 -9.01
N GLU A 14 -16.61 28.37 -9.98
CA GLU A 14 -15.54 27.47 -10.39
C GLU A 14 -14.44 27.33 -9.31
N VAL A 15 -14.16 28.40 -8.57
CA VAL A 15 -13.23 28.36 -7.44
C VAL A 15 -13.81 27.52 -6.30
N GLU A 16 -15.08 27.70 -5.98
CA GLU A 16 -15.77 26.91 -4.96
C GLU A 16 -15.82 25.43 -5.32
N GLN A 17 -16.17 25.11 -6.58
CA GLN A 17 -16.18 23.72 -7.06
C GLN A 17 -14.78 23.10 -6.97
N ALA A 18 -13.74 23.80 -7.39
CA ALA A 18 -12.36 23.29 -7.29
C ALA A 18 -11.93 23.04 -5.84
N ALA A 19 -12.32 23.90 -4.92
CA ALA A 19 -12.05 23.70 -3.48
C ALA A 19 -12.82 22.48 -2.93
N GLN A 20 -14.08 22.32 -3.28
CA GLN A 20 -14.89 21.16 -2.90
C GLN A 20 -14.31 19.87 -3.44
N ASP A 21 -13.88 19.84 -4.71
CA ASP A 21 -13.25 18.66 -5.33
C ASP A 21 -11.96 18.29 -4.61
N SER A 22 -11.12 19.27 -4.25
CA SER A 22 -9.90 19.01 -3.50
C SER A 22 -10.20 18.43 -2.10
N ILE A 23 -11.18 18.96 -1.39
CA ILE A 23 -11.61 18.43 -0.09
C ILE A 23 -12.10 16.99 -0.22
N ARG A 24 -12.99 16.71 -1.20
CA ARG A 24 -13.53 15.37 -1.45
C ARG A 24 -12.44 14.36 -1.82
N ALA A 25 -11.48 14.77 -2.66
CA ALA A 25 -10.34 13.95 -3.01
C ALA A 25 -9.47 13.61 -1.79
N MET A 26 -9.19 14.59 -0.93
CA MET A 26 -8.46 14.36 0.32
C MET A 26 -9.21 13.43 1.28
N MET A 27 -10.55 13.50 1.33
CA MET A 27 -11.36 12.57 2.11
C MET A 27 -11.28 11.15 1.55
N LEU A 28 -11.38 10.98 0.23
CA LEU A 28 -11.21 9.69 -0.43
C LEU A 28 -9.83 9.08 -0.15
N ILE A 29 -8.75 9.86 -0.31
CA ILE A 29 -7.37 9.44 0.00
C ILE A 29 -7.26 9.00 1.46
N ARG A 30 -7.79 9.79 2.39
CA ARG A 30 -7.80 9.45 3.81
C ARG A 30 -8.55 8.14 4.08
N THR A 31 -9.67 7.91 3.42
CA THR A 31 -10.45 6.68 3.59
C THR A 31 -9.63 5.45 3.16
N TYR A 32 -8.92 5.52 2.04
CA TYR A 32 -8.03 4.44 1.63
C TYR A 32 -6.87 4.21 2.62
N ARG A 33 -6.27 5.26 3.16
CA ARG A 33 -5.22 5.15 4.19
C ARG A 33 -5.68 4.43 5.45
N VAL A 34 -6.93 4.62 5.84
CA VAL A 34 -7.52 4.02 7.06
C VAL A 34 -8.13 2.65 6.78
N ARG A 35 -8.78 2.45 5.64
CA ARG A 35 -9.64 1.29 5.37
C ARG A 35 -9.31 0.51 4.10
N GLY A 36 -8.35 0.97 3.31
CA GLY A 36 -8.00 0.33 2.04
C GLY A 36 -7.58 -1.13 2.20
N HIS A 37 -6.93 -1.48 3.32
CA HIS A 37 -6.52 -2.85 3.64
C HIS A 37 -7.70 -3.84 3.71
N LEU A 38 -8.93 -3.37 4.02
CA LEU A 38 -10.13 -4.21 4.02
C LEU A 38 -10.51 -4.70 2.62
N ALA A 39 -10.05 -4.00 1.57
CA ALA A 39 -10.22 -4.39 0.18
C ALA A 39 -9.00 -5.11 -0.39
N ALA A 40 -7.97 -5.38 0.42
CA ALA A 40 -6.78 -6.09 -0.02
C ALA A 40 -7.09 -7.56 -0.39
N ASP A 41 -6.39 -8.06 -1.39
CA ASP A 41 -6.54 -9.43 -1.88
C ASP A 41 -5.59 -10.37 -1.15
N LEU A 42 -5.95 -10.73 0.08
CA LEU A 42 -5.14 -11.53 1.00
C LEU A 42 -5.43 -13.02 0.94
N ASP A 43 -6.44 -13.45 0.16
CA ASP A 43 -6.79 -14.87 0.03
C ASP A 43 -6.24 -15.44 -1.28
N PRO A 44 -5.11 -16.16 -1.26
CA PRO A 44 -4.50 -16.70 -2.46
C PRO A 44 -5.33 -17.82 -3.11
N LEU A 45 -6.26 -18.42 -2.37
CA LEU A 45 -7.12 -19.50 -2.85
C LEU A 45 -8.47 -18.97 -3.35
N GLY A 46 -8.81 -17.71 -3.08
CA GLY A 46 -10.07 -17.10 -3.51
C GLY A 46 -11.31 -17.74 -2.89
N LEU A 47 -11.20 -18.31 -1.68
CA LEU A 47 -12.28 -18.97 -0.96
C LEU A 47 -13.25 -18.01 -0.29
N HIS A 48 -12.77 -16.81 0.05
CA HIS A 48 -13.56 -15.77 0.69
C HIS A 48 -13.99 -14.70 -0.30
N ARG A 49 -15.28 -14.36 -0.26
CA ARG A 49 -15.78 -13.18 -0.97
C ARG A 49 -15.34 -11.94 -0.21
N ARG A 50 -14.68 -11.03 -0.91
CA ARG A 50 -14.26 -9.75 -0.33
C ARG A 50 -15.46 -8.79 -0.28
N ASP A 51 -15.77 -8.28 0.90
CA ASP A 51 -16.71 -7.17 1.09
C ASP A 51 -15.92 -5.86 0.97
N ILE A 52 -15.95 -5.24 -0.20
CA ILE A 52 -15.29 -3.96 -0.43
C ILE A 52 -16.13 -2.87 0.24
N PRO A 53 -15.56 -2.11 1.20
CA PRO A 53 -16.28 -1.02 1.84
C PRO A 53 -16.77 0.01 0.83
N ALA A 54 -18.05 0.41 0.94
CA ALA A 54 -18.67 1.33 0.00
C ALA A 54 -18.01 2.71 -0.01
N ASP A 55 -17.43 3.12 1.11
CA ASP A 55 -16.71 4.39 1.26
C ASP A 55 -15.34 4.43 0.55
N LEU A 56 -14.89 3.33 -0.04
CA LEU A 56 -13.73 3.31 -0.94
C LEU A 56 -14.11 3.69 -2.39
N SER A 57 -15.39 3.88 -2.68
CA SER A 57 -15.81 4.30 -4.02
C SER A 57 -15.78 5.83 -4.17
N PRO A 58 -15.43 6.35 -5.35
CA PRO A 58 -15.51 7.78 -5.65
C PRO A 58 -16.91 8.36 -5.45
N GLU A 59 -17.94 7.59 -5.79
CA GLU A 59 -19.34 7.99 -5.71
C GLU A 59 -19.75 8.33 -4.27
N PHE A 60 -19.22 7.58 -3.29
CA PHE A 60 -19.47 7.87 -1.86
C PHE A 60 -18.97 9.27 -1.46
N HIS A 61 -17.92 9.74 -2.14
CA HIS A 61 -17.33 11.07 -1.92
C HIS A 61 -17.92 12.14 -2.85
N GLY A 62 -18.97 11.80 -3.61
CA GLY A 62 -19.67 12.73 -4.48
C GLY A 62 -18.99 13.00 -5.82
N PHE A 63 -18.18 12.05 -6.32
CA PHE A 63 -17.64 12.09 -7.66
C PHE A 63 -18.39 11.10 -8.55
N ASP A 64 -18.94 11.56 -9.66
CA ASP A 64 -19.61 10.71 -10.63
C ASP A 64 -19.30 11.14 -12.08
N GLY A 65 -19.56 10.24 -13.02
CA GLY A 65 -19.53 10.50 -14.45
C GLY A 65 -18.35 11.33 -14.93
N ALA A 66 -18.61 12.55 -15.36
CA ALA A 66 -17.59 13.47 -15.90
C ALA A 66 -16.61 14.01 -14.84
N ASP A 67 -16.95 13.94 -13.56
CA ASP A 67 -16.07 14.40 -12.48
C ASP A 67 -14.81 13.55 -12.38
N LEU A 68 -14.91 12.27 -12.77
CA LEU A 68 -13.82 11.31 -12.67
C LEU A 68 -12.60 11.68 -13.52
N ASP A 69 -12.80 12.44 -14.56
CA ASP A 69 -11.74 12.83 -15.53
C ASP A 69 -11.29 14.29 -15.35
N ARG A 70 -11.89 15.03 -14.41
CA ARG A 70 -11.50 16.42 -14.11
C ARG A 70 -10.24 16.46 -13.24
N PRO A 71 -9.19 17.23 -13.63
CA PRO A 71 -8.00 17.39 -12.82
C PRO A 71 -8.29 18.14 -11.52
N ILE A 72 -7.90 17.56 -10.40
CA ILE A 72 -8.06 18.09 -9.04
C ILE A 72 -6.70 18.46 -8.49
N TYR A 73 -6.60 19.57 -7.76
CA TYR A 73 -5.39 20.00 -7.09
C TYR A 73 -5.18 19.20 -5.79
N LEU A 74 -3.99 18.63 -5.60
CA LEU A 74 -3.64 17.72 -4.52
C LEU A 74 -2.45 18.17 -3.67
N ASP A 75 -1.79 19.28 -4.01
CA ASP A 75 -0.66 19.85 -3.25
C ASP A 75 0.47 18.83 -2.95
N GLY A 76 0.89 18.09 -3.97
CA GLY A 76 1.94 17.07 -3.82
C GLY A 76 1.48 15.73 -3.23
N THR A 77 0.23 15.63 -2.76
CA THR A 77 -0.30 14.37 -2.18
C THR A 77 -0.27 13.26 -3.22
N LEU A 78 0.14 12.04 -2.82
CA LEU A 78 0.39 10.88 -3.69
C LEU A 78 1.45 11.16 -4.78
N GLY A 79 2.26 12.20 -4.62
CA GLY A 79 3.26 12.63 -5.60
C GLY A 79 2.69 13.39 -6.80
N PHE A 80 1.46 13.91 -6.71
CA PHE A 80 0.81 14.69 -7.75
C PHE A 80 0.51 16.11 -7.30
N ASP A 81 0.84 17.11 -8.11
CA ASP A 81 0.30 18.45 -7.93
C ASP A 81 -1.17 18.51 -8.32
N LYS A 82 -1.51 17.80 -9.41
CA LYS A 82 -2.88 17.60 -9.89
C LYS A 82 -3.02 16.18 -10.43
N ALA A 83 -4.18 15.58 -10.18
CA ALA A 83 -4.56 14.30 -10.76
C ALA A 83 -6.08 14.22 -10.95
N THR A 84 -6.52 13.36 -11.83
CA THR A 84 -7.94 12.98 -11.99
C THR A 84 -8.33 11.99 -10.88
N VAL A 85 -9.63 11.86 -10.60
CA VAL A 85 -10.12 10.87 -9.63
C VAL A 85 -9.72 9.45 -10.06
N ARG A 86 -9.69 9.15 -11.37
CA ARG A 86 -9.25 7.84 -11.88
C ARG A 86 -7.81 7.54 -11.52
N GLU A 87 -6.90 8.50 -11.74
CA GLU A 87 -5.48 8.35 -11.39
C GLU A 87 -5.29 8.21 -9.87
N ILE A 88 -6.04 8.99 -9.08
CA ILE A 88 -6.02 8.89 -7.62
C ILE A 88 -6.44 7.47 -7.19
N VAL A 89 -7.58 6.96 -7.67
CA VAL A 89 -8.10 5.64 -7.31
C VAL A 89 -7.17 4.52 -7.79
N GLU A 90 -6.57 4.65 -8.97
CA GLU A 90 -5.60 3.67 -9.47
C GLU A 90 -4.40 3.54 -8.54
N VAL A 91 -3.80 4.67 -8.13
CA VAL A 91 -2.68 4.68 -7.18
C VAL A 91 -3.09 4.13 -5.82
N LEU A 92 -4.25 4.55 -5.30
CA LEU A 92 -4.74 4.09 -4.01
C LEU A 92 -5.03 2.58 -4.01
N ARG A 93 -5.67 2.05 -5.03
CA ARG A 93 -5.93 0.61 -5.16
C ARG A 93 -4.65 -0.18 -5.29
N ARG A 94 -3.68 0.29 -6.05
CA ARG A 94 -2.37 -0.35 -6.18
C ARG A 94 -1.66 -0.44 -4.83
N ASN A 95 -1.70 0.64 -4.05
CA ASN A 95 -0.95 0.74 -2.80
C ASN A 95 -1.65 0.02 -1.62
N TYR A 96 -2.99 0.09 -1.56
CA TYR A 96 -3.74 -0.37 -0.38
C TYR A 96 -4.60 -1.61 -0.60
N CYS A 97 -4.92 -1.96 -1.85
CA CYS A 97 -5.84 -3.07 -2.16
C CYS A 97 -5.15 -4.23 -2.89
N GLY A 98 -3.82 -4.28 -2.88
CA GLY A 98 -3.03 -5.34 -3.49
C GLY A 98 -3.00 -6.63 -2.66
N LYS A 99 -1.87 -7.36 -2.76
CA LYS A 99 -1.64 -8.62 -2.04
C LYS A 99 -1.11 -8.44 -0.61
N VAL A 100 -0.98 -7.21 -0.15
CA VAL A 100 -0.50 -6.83 1.19
C VAL A 100 -1.52 -5.88 1.80
N GLY A 101 -1.98 -6.17 3.02
CA GLY A 101 -2.79 -5.25 3.81
C GLY A 101 -1.88 -4.27 4.55
N LEU A 102 -2.19 -2.98 4.46
CA LEU A 102 -1.38 -1.91 5.03
C LEU A 102 -2.17 -1.16 6.09
N GLU A 103 -1.68 -1.22 7.33
CA GLU A 103 -2.29 -0.57 8.48
C GLU A 103 -1.23 0.20 9.27
N TYR A 104 -1.19 1.53 9.14
CA TYR A 104 -0.21 2.39 9.83
C TYR A 104 -0.81 3.66 10.44
N MET A 105 -2.08 3.94 10.14
CA MET A 105 -2.74 5.18 10.60
C MET A 105 -2.95 5.26 12.11
N HIS A 106 -2.79 4.13 12.83
CA HIS A 106 -2.83 4.05 14.29
C HIS A 106 -1.53 4.51 14.97
N ILE A 107 -0.44 4.65 14.20
CA ILE A 107 0.86 5.13 14.73
C ILE A 107 0.73 6.59 15.13
N ASN A 108 1.00 6.88 16.41
CA ASN A 108 0.89 8.22 16.94
C ASN A 108 2.07 9.13 16.58
N ASP A 109 3.26 8.54 16.42
CA ASP A 109 4.44 9.29 16.00
C ASP A 109 4.28 9.77 14.55
N LEU A 110 4.43 11.09 14.34
CA LEU A 110 4.21 11.69 13.02
C LEU A 110 5.35 11.42 12.05
N GLU A 111 6.59 11.27 12.53
CA GLU A 111 7.75 11.03 11.68
C GLU A 111 7.72 9.57 11.18
N GLU A 112 7.46 8.61 12.07
CA GLU A 112 7.30 7.20 11.71
C GLU A 112 6.15 7.02 10.71
N ARG A 113 5.01 7.65 10.97
CA ARG A 113 3.84 7.57 10.08
C ARG A 113 4.13 8.17 8.70
N ARG A 114 4.80 9.33 8.63
CA ARG A 114 5.21 9.95 7.37
C ARG A 114 6.21 9.09 6.62
N PHE A 115 7.21 8.54 7.32
CA PHE A 115 8.18 7.65 6.73
C PHE A 115 7.53 6.45 6.02
N LEU A 116 6.56 5.80 6.67
CA LEU A 116 5.82 4.70 6.08
C LEU A 116 4.96 5.16 4.88
N GLN A 117 4.24 6.28 5.05
CA GLN A 117 3.41 6.85 4.01
C GLN A 117 4.19 7.19 2.75
N ASP A 118 5.31 7.89 2.88
CA ASP A 118 6.16 8.31 1.76
C ASP A 118 6.74 7.09 1.02
N ARG A 119 7.09 6.04 1.76
CA ARG A 119 7.56 4.79 1.18
C ARG A 119 6.50 4.01 0.44
N MET A 120 5.23 4.08 0.88
CA MET A 120 4.15 3.28 0.32
C MET A 120 3.36 4.00 -0.78
N GLU A 121 3.31 5.34 -0.74
CA GLU A 121 2.53 6.14 -1.68
C GLU A 121 3.37 6.77 -2.79
N GLY A 122 4.70 6.80 -2.66
CA GLY A 122 5.59 7.36 -3.67
C GLY A 122 5.49 6.63 -5.02
N ARG A 123 5.81 7.32 -6.10
CA ARG A 123 5.89 6.72 -7.45
C ARG A 123 6.89 5.57 -7.54
N GLU A 124 7.88 5.53 -6.64
CA GLU A 124 8.91 4.50 -6.53
C GLU A 124 8.54 3.40 -5.51
N ALA A 125 7.32 3.43 -4.96
CA ALA A 125 6.86 2.48 -3.94
C ALA A 125 6.74 1.04 -4.45
N GLU A 126 6.76 0.82 -5.76
CA GLU A 126 6.70 -0.52 -6.35
C GLU A 126 8.04 -1.23 -6.18
N ILE A 127 8.11 -2.13 -5.19
CA ILE A 127 9.27 -3.02 -5.02
C ILE A 127 9.31 -3.99 -6.20
N ARG A 128 10.25 -3.76 -7.11
CA ARG A 128 10.51 -4.66 -8.25
C ARG A 128 11.66 -5.58 -7.92
N PHE A 129 11.35 -6.82 -7.65
CA PHE A 129 12.39 -7.85 -7.50
C PHE A 129 12.99 -8.20 -8.85
N THR A 130 14.33 -8.26 -8.92
CA THR A 130 15.04 -8.83 -10.07
C THR A 130 14.72 -10.34 -10.20
N PRO A 131 14.94 -10.95 -11.37
CA PRO A 131 14.80 -12.40 -11.52
C PRO A 131 15.61 -13.19 -10.49
N GLU A 132 16.83 -12.74 -10.18
CA GLU A 132 17.71 -13.33 -9.18
C GLU A 132 17.12 -13.19 -7.77
N GLY A 133 16.58 -12.02 -7.43
CA GLY A 133 15.89 -11.78 -6.16
C GLY A 133 14.67 -12.70 -5.99
N LYS A 134 13.84 -12.83 -7.02
CA LYS A 134 12.69 -13.75 -7.01
C LYS A 134 13.13 -15.21 -6.82
N LYS A 135 14.21 -15.63 -7.51
CA LYS A 135 14.78 -16.97 -7.36
C LYS A 135 15.34 -17.21 -5.95
N ALA A 136 15.98 -16.21 -5.36
CA ALA A 136 16.49 -16.30 -3.98
C ALA A 136 15.34 -16.47 -2.98
N ILE A 137 14.27 -15.70 -3.09
CA ILE A 137 13.07 -15.84 -2.25
C ILE A 137 12.45 -17.22 -2.41
N LEU A 138 12.22 -17.68 -3.66
CA LEU A 138 11.66 -19.01 -3.93
C LEU A 138 12.54 -20.12 -3.35
N THR A 139 13.86 -20.00 -3.46
CA THR A 139 14.79 -20.97 -2.90
C THR A 139 14.61 -21.09 -1.39
N LYS A 140 14.46 -19.98 -0.67
CA LYS A 140 14.25 -19.99 0.78
C LYS A 140 12.91 -20.61 1.19
N VAL A 141 11.85 -20.34 0.44
CA VAL A 141 10.53 -20.96 0.66
C VAL A 141 10.63 -22.48 0.47
N ILE A 142 11.25 -22.93 -0.62
CA ILE A 142 11.46 -24.38 -0.87
C ILE A 142 12.34 -25.02 0.21
N GLN A 143 13.40 -24.34 0.66
CA GLN A 143 14.25 -24.85 1.73
C GLN A 143 13.49 -25.05 3.04
N ALA A 144 12.63 -24.08 3.42
CA ALA A 144 11.79 -24.18 4.61
C ALA A 144 10.83 -25.38 4.50
N GLU A 145 10.10 -25.52 3.38
CA GLU A 145 9.20 -26.64 3.14
C GLU A 145 9.94 -28.00 3.17
N GLN A 146 11.08 -28.09 2.49
CA GLN A 146 11.85 -29.34 2.43
C GLN A 146 12.44 -29.72 3.79
N TRP A 147 12.82 -28.74 4.62
CA TRP A 147 13.26 -28.98 5.98
C TRP A 147 12.15 -29.63 6.82
N GLU A 148 10.96 -29.13 6.75
CA GLU A 148 9.81 -29.72 7.47
C GLU A 148 9.47 -31.12 6.97
N LYS A 149 9.49 -31.34 5.65
CA LYS A 149 9.29 -32.66 5.04
C LYS A 149 10.38 -33.64 5.47
N PHE A 150 11.61 -33.19 5.57
CA PHE A 150 12.71 -34.02 6.09
C PHE A 150 12.47 -34.44 7.53
N LEU A 151 12.14 -33.48 8.43
CA LEU A 151 11.86 -33.77 9.82
C LEU A 151 10.66 -34.70 9.97
N ALA A 152 9.63 -34.55 9.14
CA ALA A 152 8.45 -35.41 9.13
C ALA A 152 8.80 -36.88 8.84
N ARG A 153 9.73 -37.10 7.92
CA ARG A 153 10.15 -38.46 7.54
C ARG A 153 11.11 -39.07 8.54
N LYS A 154 12.01 -38.25 9.11
CA LYS A 154 13.06 -38.75 10.00
C LYS A 154 12.57 -38.99 11.43
N TYR A 155 11.65 -38.16 11.92
CA TYR A 155 11.17 -38.18 13.30
C TYR A 155 9.65 -38.44 13.32
N VAL A 156 9.24 -39.62 12.88
CA VAL A 156 7.84 -40.03 12.84
C VAL A 156 7.25 -40.06 14.25
N GLY A 157 6.06 -39.45 14.41
CA GLY A 157 5.35 -39.40 15.68
C GLY A 157 5.83 -38.33 16.68
N THR A 158 6.90 -37.61 16.40
CA THR A 158 7.33 -36.47 17.22
C THR A 158 6.48 -35.25 16.95
N LYS A 159 6.05 -34.55 18.01
CA LYS A 159 5.37 -33.25 17.86
C LYS A 159 6.30 -32.27 17.16
N ARG A 160 5.77 -31.61 16.15
CA ARG A 160 6.47 -30.60 15.37
C ARG A 160 5.59 -29.39 15.20
N PHE A 161 6.22 -28.22 15.28
CA PHE A 161 5.58 -26.93 15.03
C PHE A 161 6.38 -26.29 13.89
N GLY A 162 5.70 -26.02 12.79
CA GLY A 162 6.31 -25.44 11.59
C GLY A 162 5.43 -24.35 11.03
N PRO A 163 5.97 -23.52 10.12
CA PRO A 163 5.23 -22.45 9.45
C PRO A 163 4.38 -22.97 8.27
N ASP A 164 3.76 -24.16 8.40
CA ASP A 164 2.94 -24.74 7.32
C ASP A 164 1.94 -23.72 6.76
N GLY A 165 2.11 -23.34 5.47
CA GLY A 165 1.36 -22.28 4.81
C GLY A 165 1.89 -20.87 5.05
N GLY A 166 2.88 -20.69 5.92
CA GLY A 166 3.55 -19.43 6.24
C GLY A 166 5.04 -19.41 5.89
N GLU A 167 5.51 -20.27 5.00
CA GLU A 167 6.93 -20.42 4.66
C GLU A 167 7.56 -19.13 4.12
N ALA A 168 6.74 -18.22 3.57
CA ALA A 168 7.17 -16.88 3.14
C ALA A 168 7.70 -16.02 4.30
N MET A 169 7.38 -16.36 5.57
CA MET A 169 7.94 -15.70 6.75
C MET A 169 9.47 -15.87 6.82
N VAL A 170 10.01 -17.01 6.37
CA VAL A 170 11.46 -17.29 6.42
C VAL A 170 12.27 -16.26 5.62
N PRO A 171 12.03 -16.03 4.32
CA PRO A 171 12.73 -14.99 3.59
C PRO A 171 12.39 -13.56 4.08
N ALA A 172 11.20 -13.34 4.62
CA ALA A 172 10.85 -12.04 5.20
C ALA A 172 11.70 -11.72 6.44
N LEU A 173 11.81 -12.66 7.39
CA LEU A 173 12.66 -12.51 8.57
C LEU A 173 14.14 -12.39 8.19
N GLU A 174 14.61 -13.16 7.20
CA GLU A 174 15.99 -13.02 6.71
C GLU A 174 16.25 -11.59 6.18
N ALA A 175 15.29 -11.01 5.47
CA ALA A 175 15.39 -9.63 5.01
C ALA A 175 15.43 -8.63 6.18
N VAL A 176 14.55 -8.78 7.17
CA VAL A 176 14.51 -7.94 8.38
C VAL A 176 15.86 -7.99 9.11
N ILE A 177 16.40 -9.18 9.35
CA ILE A 177 17.68 -9.38 10.04
C ILE A 177 18.84 -8.74 9.26
N LYS A 178 18.91 -8.98 7.95
CA LYS A 178 19.98 -8.42 7.10
C LYS A 178 19.93 -6.89 7.06
N TYR A 179 18.75 -6.31 6.82
CA TYR A 179 18.61 -4.85 6.77
C TYR A 179 18.78 -4.22 8.14
N GLY A 180 18.28 -4.84 9.19
CA GLY A 180 18.52 -4.41 10.57
C GLY A 180 20.00 -4.30 10.89
N GLY A 181 20.78 -5.34 10.57
CA GLY A 181 22.24 -5.31 10.75
C GLY A 181 22.95 -4.22 9.96
N VAL A 182 22.49 -3.92 8.72
CA VAL A 182 23.02 -2.79 7.93
C VAL A 182 22.75 -1.44 8.62
N PHE A 183 21.64 -1.32 9.32
CA PHE A 183 21.27 -0.10 10.07
C PHE A 183 21.76 -0.08 11.51
N GLY A 184 22.61 -1.03 11.92
CA GLY A 184 23.23 -1.06 13.24
C GLY A 184 22.38 -1.68 14.34
N VAL A 185 21.34 -2.45 13.98
CA VAL A 185 20.57 -3.25 14.95
C VAL A 185 21.45 -4.40 15.41
N GLU A 186 21.68 -4.51 16.73
CA GLU A 186 22.50 -5.54 17.33
C GLU A 186 21.68 -6.75 17.79
N ASP A 187 20.49 -6.51 18.32
CA ASP A 187 19.60 -7.54 18.85
C ASP A 187 18.19 -7.44 18.27
N ILE A 188 17.59 -8.60 17.99
CA ILE A 188 16.18 -8.72 17.60
C ILE A 188 15.53 -9.70 18.58
N VAL A 189 14.52 -9.24 19.32
CA VAL A 189 13.83 -10.01 20.35
C VAL A 189 12.43 -10.41 19.89
#